data_aafd28dac44358c093231719d7eb9fb0
#
_entry.id   aafd28dac44358c093231719d7eb9fb0
#
_cell.length_a   1.000
_cell.length_b   1.000
_cell.length_c   1.000
_cell.angle_alpha   90.00
_cell.angle_beta   90.00
_cell.angle_gamma   90.00
#
_symmetry.space_group_name_H-M   'P 1'
#
loop_
_entity.id
_entity.type
_entity.pdbx_description
1 polymer ?
#
loop_
_entity_poly.entity_id
_entity_poly.type
_entity_poly.pdbx_seq_one_letter_code
_entity_poly.pdbx_strand_id
1 'polypeptide(L)'
;EIVVSASRKPQKVQDAPASVSIVSAKDIENSAVAVDPVRHLVNIPGVQIQQQSANKINIEMRNGSGIFGTSTFPILDYRYLVTPSGGQFNSFQTGLSNIDIAKVEVVRGAASALYGPGVTSGVVHFMSKSPIDYPGTTVELLGGELNTFGATIRHAYATEDKKFGYKINARYIEGDDFGLDNDEDADQIATFSRTIAQPDITSQ
;
A
#
# COMPACT_ATOMS: atom_id res chain seq x y z
N GLU A 1 -3.73 22.28 -5.11
CA GLU A 1 -3.27 20.93 -5.54
C GLU A 1 -4.22 20.37 -6.61
N ILE A 2 -3.64 19.60 -7.53
CA ILE A 2 -4.38 18.97 -8.63
C ILE A 2 -4.47 17.47 -8.36
N VAL A 3 -5.68 16.92 -8.44
CA VAL A 3 -6.00 15.51 -8.33
C VAL A 3 -6.50 14.95 -9.65
N VAL A 4 -6.28 13.66 -9.86
CA VAL A 4 -6.68 12.94 -11.08
C VAL A 4 -7.60 11.77 -10.75
N SER A 5 -7.41 11.13 -9.59
CA SER A 5 -8.08 9.87 -9.25
C SER A 5 -9.59 9.99 -9.07
N ALA A 6 -10.11 11.15 -8.67
CA ALA A 6 -11.54 11.31 -8.42
C ALA A 6 -12.41 11.35 -9.69
N SER A 7 -11.84 11.73 -10.84
CA SER A 7 -12.59 11.86 -12.09
C SER A 7 -11.84 11.37 -13.33
N ARG A 8 -10.63 10.84 -13.15
CA ARG A 8 -9.64 10.52 -14.21
C ARG A 8 -9.29 11.71 -15.11
N LYS A 9 -9.50 12.93 -14.61
CA LYS A 9 -9.10 14.18 -15.26
C LYS A 9 -8.41 15.08 -14.24
N PRO A 10 -7.39 15.85 -14.65
CA PRO A 10 -6.77 16.83 -13.77
C PRO A 10 -7.79 17.87 -13.32
N GLN A 11 -7.98 18.04 -12.02
CA GLN A 11 -8.89 19.03 -11.45
C GLN A 11 -8.38 19.49 -10.08
N LYS A 12 -8.88 20.62 -9.60
CA LYS A 12 -8.55 21.06 -8.23
C LYS A 12 -9.22 20.15 -7.22
N VAL A 13 -8.58 19.93 -6.08
CA VAL A 13 -9.13 19.11 -4.97
C VAL A 13 -10.53 19.58 -4.57
N GLN A 14 -10.76 20.89 -4.58
CA GLN A 14 -12.04 21.50 -4.19
C GLN A 14 -13.18 21.19 -5.17
N ASP A 15 -12.84 20.92 -6.43
CA ASP A 15 -13.81 20.64 -7.51
C ASP A 15 -14.03 19.13 -7.68
N ALA A 16 -13.33 18.29 -6.89
CA ALA A 16 -13.43 16.85 -6.99
C ALA A 16 -14.80 16.34 -6.52
N PRO A 17 -15.44 15.42 -7.25
CA PRO A 17 -16.74 14.87 -6.88
C PRO A 17 -16.72 13.93 -5.70
N ALA A 18 -15.55 13.71 -5.09
CA ALA A 18 -15.32 12.82 -3.95
C ALA A 18 -14.37 13.46 -2.93
N SER A 19 -14.41 12.95 -1.72
CA SER A 19 -13.46 13.36 -0.68
C SER A 19 -12.07 12.81 -1.00
N VAL A 20 -11.13 13.69 -1.33
CA VAL A 20 -9.76 13.34 -1.70
C VAL A 20 -8.77 13.90 -0.69
N SER A 21 -7.78 13.09 -0.35
CA SER A 21 -6.57 13.53 0.37
C SER A 21 -5.34 13.22 -0.47
N ILE A 22 -4.32 14.06 -0.36
CA ILE A 22 -3.07 13.92 -1.10
C ILE A 22 -1.92 13.80 -0.09
N VAL A 23 -1.01 12.86 -0.35
CA VAL A 23 0.32 12.80 0.26
C VAL A 23 1.31 13.12 -0.84
N SER A 24 2.02 14.22 -0.73
CA SER A 24 2.99 14.65 -1.74
C SER A 24 4.34 13.92 -1.57
N ALA A 25 5.20 13.95 -2.60
CA ALA A 25 6.57 13.47 -2.49
C ALA A 25 7.33 14.14 -1.34
N LYS A 26 7.09 15.45 -1.14
CA LYS A 26 7.71 16.21 -0.06
C LYS A 26 7.25 15.74 1.33
N ASP A 27 5.99 15.37 1.48
CA ASP A 27 5.48 14.82 2.73
C ASP A 27 6.13 13.46 3.03
N ILE A 28 6.31 12.64 1.99
CA ILE A 28 7.01 11.35 2.08
C ILE A 28 8.47 11.55 2.47
N GLU A 29 9.17 12.46 1.80
CA GLU A 29 10.60 12.74 2.04
C GLU A 29 10.84 13.36 3.44
N ASN A 30 9.90 14.14 3.96
CA ASN A 30 10.00 14.77 5.28
C ASN A 30 9.47 13.91 6.43
N SER A 31 8.80 12.80 6.13
CA SER A 31 8.28 11.92 7.18
C SER A 31 9.40 11.05 7.76
N ALA A 32 9.27 10.69 9.03
CA ALA A 32 10.12 9.65 9.61
C ALA A 32 10.04 8.39 8.73
N VAL A 33 11.20 7.77 8.51
CA VAL A 33 11.37 6.68 7.56
C VAL A 33 10.34 5.58 7.80
N ALA A 34 9.48 5.37 6.84
CA ALA A 34 8.60 4.23 6.82
C ALA A 34 9.23 3.13 5.96
N VAL A 35 9.36 1.94 6.54
CA VAL A 35 9.81 0.74 5.80
C VAL A 35 8.90 0.48 4.60
N ASP A 36 7.61 0.77 4.77
CA ASP A 36 6.59 0.57 3.74
C ASP A 36 5.89 1.89 3.41
N PRO A 37 5.78 2.24 2.12
CA PRO A 37 5.10 3.46 1.68
C PRO A 37 3.64 3.59 2.14
N VAL A 38 2.96 2.49 2.42
CA VAL A 38 1.59 2.48 2.95
C VAL A 38 1.49 3.20 4.30
N ARG A 39 2.56 3.21 5.10
CA ARG A 39 2.57 3.89 6.40
C ARG A 39 2.39 5.41 6.32
N HIS A 40 2.68 6.02 5.18
CA HIS A 40 2.42 7.45 4.99
C HIS A 40 0.91 7.80 5.01
N LEU A 41 0.04 6.77 4.93
CA LEU A 41 -1.40 6.95 4.96
C LEU A 41 -1.99 6.94 6.37
N VAL A 42 -1.20 6.64 7.41
CA VAL A 42 -1.68 6.50 8.80
C VAL A 42 -2.39 7.74 9.33
N ASN A 43 -1.98 8.93 8.88
CA ASN A 43 -2.54 10.20 9.32
C ASN A 43 -3.68 10.70 8.41
N ILE A 44 -4.10 9.93 7.40
CA ILE A 44 -5.18 10.32 6.50
C ILE A 44 -6.53 10.00 7.16
N PRO A 45 -7.39 11.00 7.38
CA PRO A 45 -8.68 10.76 8.01
C PRO A 45 -9.51 9.73 7.25
N GLY A 46 -10.04 8.73 7.98
CA GLY A 46 -10.87 7.66 7.42
C GLY A 46 -10.10 6.56 6.70
N VAL A 47 -8.78 6.54 6.81
CA VAL A 47 -7.92 5.42 6.43
C VAL A 47 -7.43 4.73 7.69
N GLN A 48 -7.52 3.42 7.71
CA GLN A 48 -6.96 2.56 8.76
C GLN A 48 -5.87 1.69 8.15
N ILE A 49 -4.76 1.59 8.85
CA ILE A 49 -3.64 0.75 8.47
C ILE A 49 -3.60 -0.42 9.43
N GLN A 50 -3.80 -1.62 8.90
CA GLN A 50 -3.70 -2.86 9.67
C GLN A 50 -2.37 -3.53 9.38
N GLN A 51 -1.56 -3.68 10.40
CA GLN A 51 -0.28 -4.35 10.30
C GLN A 51 -0.40 -5.75 10.91
N GLN A 52 -0.22 -6.77 10.09
CA GLN A 52 -0.30 -8.18 10.48
C GLN A 52 1.07 -8.76 10.84
N SER A 53 2.12 -8.28 10.18
CA SER A 53 3.51 -8.62 10.43
C SER A 53 4.39 -7.41 10.15
N ALA A 54 5.69 -7.52 10.42
CA ALA A 54 6.63 -6.43 10.15
C ALA A 54 6.53 -5.92 8.69
N ASN A 55 6.25 -6.83 7.75
CA ASN A 55 6.23 -6.54 6.30
C ASN A 55 4.85 -6.63 5.65
N LYS A 56 3.81 -7.04 6.37
CA LYS A 56 2.47 -7.20 5.82
C LYS A 56 1.52 -6.15 6.36
N ILE A 57 1.21 -5.19 5.52
CA ILE A 57 0.37 -4.04 5.85
C ILE A 57 -0.81 -3.99 4.89
N ASN A 58 -2.02 -3.88 5.42
CA ASN A 58 -3.26 -3.69 4.68
C ASN A 58 -3.80 -2.28 4.87
N ILE A 59 -4.55 -1.82 3.87
CA ILE A 59 -5.23 -0.52 3.88
C ILE A 59 -6.73 -0.77 3.95
N GLU A 60 -7.39 -0.12 4.89
CA GLU A 60 -8.84 -0.12 5.00
C GLU A 60 -9.41 1.29 5.00
N MET A 61 -10.58 1.44 4.44
CA MET A 61 -11.36 2.68 4.48
C MET A 61 -12.82 2.40 4.81
N ARG A 62 -13.41 3.25 5.66
CA ARG A 62 -14.84 3.34 6.00
C ARG A 62 -15.52 2.09 6.54
N ASN A 63 -15.37 0.93 5.94
CA ASN A 63 -16.18 -0.26 6.25
C ASN A 63 -15.42 -1.39 6.92
N GLY A 64 -14.22 -1.15 7.43
CA GLY A 64 -13.45 -2.12 8.20
C GLY A 64 -13.77 -3.57 7.85
N SER A 65 -13.24 -4.07 6.73
CA SER A 65 -13.54 -5.44 6.28
C SER A 65 -12.54 -6.47 6.83
N GLY A 66 -11.70 -6.03 7.76
CA GLY A 66 -10.64 -6.87 8.33
C GLY A 66 -9.51 -7.16 7.34
N ILE A 67 -8.59 -7.98 7.76
CA ILE A 67 -7.37 -8.34 7.03
C ILE A 67 -7.61 -8.98 5.64
N PHE A 68 -8.84 -9.41 5.36
CA PHE A 68 -9.26 -10.00 4.08
C PHE A 68 -10.13 -9.04 3.25
N GLY A 69 -10.14 -7.76 3.63
CA GLY A 69 -10.95 -6.76 2.95
C GLY A 69 -10.55 -6.55 1.50
N THR A 70 -11.54 -6.53 0.61
CA THR A 70 -11.38 -6.29 -0.82
C THR A 70 -12.07 -5.03 -1.30
N SER A 71 -12.61 -4.22 -0.36
CA SER A 71 -13.42 -3.04 -0.67
C SER A 71 -12.60 -1.77 -0.94
N THR A 72 -11.34 -1.75 -0.50
CA THR A 72 -10.37 -0.70 -0.78
C THR A 72 -9.45 -1.13 -1.91
N PHE A 73 -9.29 -0.28 -2.92
CA PHE A 73 -8.53 -0.61 -4.12
C PHE A 73 -7.23 0.20 -4.18
N PRO A 74 -6.09 -0.38 -3.75
CA PRO A 74 -4.79 0.20 -4.01
C PRO A 74 -4.39 -0.02 -5.47
N ILE A 75 -3.94 1.06 -6.12
CA ILE A 75 -3.45 1.05 -7.49
C ILE A 75 -2.11 1.78 -7.60
N LEU A 76 -1.26 1.35 -8.51
CA LEU A 76 -0.02 2.01 -8.90
C LEU A 76 -0.10 2.31 -10.40
N ASP A 77 -0.02 3.60 -10.76
CA ASP A 77 -0.08 4.05 -12.15
C ASP A 77 -1.24 3.38 -12.93
N TYR A 78 -2.44 3.35 -12.30
CA TYR A 78 -3.66 2.71 -12.82
C TYR A 78 -3.65 1.17 -12.89
N ARG A 79 -2.63 0.51 -12.36
CA ARG A 79 -2.59 -0.95 -12.23
C ARG A 79 -3.00 -1.36 -10.82
N TYR A 80 -3.89 -2.33 -10.69
CA TYR A 80 -4.26 -2.89 -9.39
C TYR A 80 -3.07 -3.57 -8.70
N LEU A 81 -2.92 -3.30 -7.42
CA LEU A 81 -1.88 -3.88 -6.56
C LEU A 81 -2.43 -5.04 -5.70
N VAL A 82 -3.29 -5.84 -6.28
CA VAL A 82 -3.85 -7.02 -5.60
C VAL A 82 -3.31 -8.31 -6.22
N THR A 83 -3.11 -9.31 -5.39
CA THR A 83 -2.65 -10.62 -5.87
C THR A 83 -3.76 -11.32 -6.64
N PRO A 84 -3.50 -11.85 -7.84
CA PRO A 84 -4.53 -12.53 -8.64
C PRO A 84 -5.16 -13.73 -7.93
N SER A 85 -4.40 -14.43 -7.10
CA SER A 85 -4.83 -15.66 -6.42
C SER A 85 -5.80 -15.42 -5.26
N GLY A 86 -5.72 -14.27 -4.60
CA GLY A 86 -6.51 -14.01 -3.37
C GLY A 86 -7.29 -12.71 -3.38
N GLY A 87 -7.11 -11.86 -4.41
CA GLY A 87 -7.74 -10.54 -4.44
C GLY A 87 -7.30 -9.60 -3.32
N GLN A 88 -6.27 -9.97 -2.57
CA GLN A 88 -5.79 -9.23 -1.41
C GLN A 88 -4.62 -8.32 -1.78
N PHE A 89 -4.54 -7.19 -1.09
CA PHE A 89 -3.40 -6.32 -1.13
C PHE A 89 -2.32 -6.82 -0.15
N ASN A 90 -1.12 -7.02 -0.67
CA ASN A 90 0.06 -7.32 0.14
C ASN A 90 1.14 -6.30 -0.21
N SER A 91 1.38 -5.36 0.67
CA SER A 91 2.28 -4.23 0.41
C SER A 91 3.69 -4.66 -0.01
N PHE A 92 4.25 -5.67 0.62
CA PHE A 92 5.60 -6.18 0.32
C PHE A 92 5.74 -6.80 -1.09
N GLN A 93 4.64 -7.21 -1.74
CA GLN A 93 4.66 -7.80 -3.09
C GLN A 93 4.46 -6.75 -4.20
N THR A 94 4.25 -5.50 -3.86
CA THR A 94 3.83 -4.48 -4.83
C THR A 94 4.99 -3.83 -5.58
N GLY A 95 6.21 -3.92 -5.03
CA GLY A 95 7.36 -3.19 -5.55
C GLY A 95 7.30 -1.68 -5.28
N LEU A 96 6.39 -1.21 -4.40
CA LEU A 96 6.34 0.17 -3.96
C LEU A 96 7.63 0.57 -3.25
N SER A 97 8.12 1.77 -3.54
CA SER A 97 9.33 2.33 -2.95
C SER A 97 9.11 3.81 -2.67
N ASN A 98 9.49 4.27 -1.48
CA ASN A 98 9.37 5.68 -1.08
C ASN A 98 10.05 6.63 -2.08
N ILE A 99 11.22 6.26 -2.57
CA ILE A 99 12.01 7.11 -3.48
C ILE A 99 11.42 7.22 -4.89
N ASP A 100 10.49 6.32 -5.28
CA ASP A 100 9.84 6.36 -6.60
C ASP A 100 8.40 6.90 -6.56
N ILE A 101 7.86 7.27 -5.40
CA ILE A 101 6.51 7.82 -5.31
C ILE A 101 6.55 9.33 -5.50
N ALA A 102 5.80 9.83 -6.49
CA ALA A 102 5.61 11.25 -6.73
C ALA A 102 4.49 11.82 -5.86
N LYS A 103 3.41 11.08 -5.68
CA LYS A 103 2.28 11.42 -4.78
C LYS A 103 1.38 10.22 -4.56
N VAL A 104 0.59 10.28 -3.50
CA VAL A 104 -0.49 9.33 -3.26
C VAL A 104 -1.80 10.10 -3.17
N GLU A 105 -2.81 9.70 -3.93
CA GLU A 105 -4.16 10.24 -3.85
C GLU A 105 -5.08 9.20 -3.20
N VAL A 106 -5.76 9.61 -2.14
CA VAL A 106 -6.73 8.77 -1.41
C VAL A 106 -8.12 9.30 -1.68
N VAL A 107 -8.88 8.56 -2.48
CA VAL A 107 -10.27 8.85 -2.81
C VAL A 107 -11.18 8.01 -1.93
N ARG A 108 -11.97 8.65 -1.09
CA ARG A 108 -12.85 7.97 -0.12
C ARG A 108 -14.27 7.90 -0.64
N GLY A 109 -14.83 6.71 -0.63
CA GLY A 109 -16.20 6.41 -1.04
C GLY A 109 -16.28 5.55 -2.28
N ALA A 110 -17.50 5.24 -2.71
CA ALA A 110 -17.74 4.40 -3.86
C ALA A 110 -17.16 5.02 -5.13
N ALA A 111 -16.27 4.30 -5.79
CA ALA A 111 -15.60 4.70 -7.02
C ALA A 111 -15.72 3.64 -8.13
N SER A 112 -16.69 2.73 -8.00
CA SER A 112 -16.88 1.61 -8.93
C SER A 112 -17.16 2.04 -10.36
N ALA A 113 -17.77 3.21 -10.57
CA ALA A 113 -18.00 3.75 -11.91
C ALA A 113 -16.70 4.08 -12.68
N LEU A 114 -15.60 4.36 -11.96
CA LEU A 114 -14.31 4.73 -12.55
C LEU A 114 -13.30 3.58 -12.52
N TYR A 115 -13.39 2.71 -11.51
CA TYR A 115 -12.37 1.72 -11.20
C TYR A 115 -12.88 0.27 -11.24
N GLY A 116 -14.15 0.06 -11.55
CA GLY A 116 -14.74 -1.26 -11.71
C GLY A 116 -15.52 -1.75 -10.49
N PRO A 117 -16.20 -2.89 -10.62
CA PRO A 117 -17.04 -3.45 -9.56
C PRO A 117 -16.21 -3.81 -8.31
N GLY A 118 -16.82 -3.66 -7.14
CA GLY A 118 -16.18 -3.99 -5.87
C GLY A 118 -15.50 -2.81 -5.17
N VAL A 119 -15.26 -1.67 -5.84
CA VAL A 119 -14.68 -0.46 -5.24
C VAL A 119 -15.74 0.29 -4.45
N THR A 120 -16.00 -0.16 -3.23
CA THR A 120 -17.09 0.38 -2.39
C THR A 120 -16.59 1.36 -1.33
N SER A 121 -15.39 1.17 -0.82
CA SER A 121 -14.82 1.97 0.27
C SER A 121 -13.92 3.10 -0.21
N GLY A 122 -13.18 2.88 -1.29
CA GLY A 122 -12.34 3.91 -1.89
C GLY A 122 -11.16 3.37 -2.69
N VAL A 123 -10.36 4.30 -3.18
CA VAL A 123 -9.15 4.03 -3.99
C VAL A 123 -7.95 4.71 -3.35
N VAL A 124 -6.85 4.00 -3.26
CA VAL A 124 -5.53 4.55 -2.94
C VAL A 124 -4.66 4.47 -4.18
N HIS A 125 -4.40 5.61 -4.78
CA HIS A 125 -3.64 5.70 -6.02
C HIS A 125 -2.21 6.18 -5.74
N PHE A 126 -1.27 5.27 -5.79
CA PHE A 126 0.16 5.56 -5.80
C PHE A 126 0.58 5.96 -7.20
N MET A 127 1.16 7.12 -7.34
CA MET A 127 1.68 7.62 -8.61
C MET A 127 3.20 7.63 -8.54
N SER A 128 3.84 6.94 -9.48
CA SER A 128 5.29 6.85 -9.51
C SER A 128 5.93 8.08 -10.18
N LYS A 129 7.18 8.35 -9.83
CA LYS A 129 7.98 9.41 -10.44
C LYS A 129 8.25 9.07 -11.91
N SER A 130 7.84 9.95 -12.83
CA SER A 130 8.16 9.82 -14.26
C SER A 130 9.66 9.91 -14.48
N PRO A 131 10.27 9.07 -15.35
CA PRO A 131 11.68 9.21 -15.69
C PRO A 131 12.01 10.53 -16.41
N ILE A 132 11.02 11.10 -17.10
CA ILE A 132 11.20 12.35 -17.85
C ILE A 132 11.27 13.56 -16.92
N ASP A 133 10.43 13.55 -15.84
CA ASP A 133 10.36 14.69 -14.92
C ASP A 133 11.33 14.55 -13.75
N TYR A 134 11.75 13.33 -13.44
CA TYR A 134 12.63 13.00 -12.33
C TYR A 134 13.79 12.11 -12.80
N PRO A 135 14.65 12.58 -13.72
CA PRO A 135 15.86 11.84 -14.09
C PRO A 135 16.88 11.84 -12.95
N GLY A 136 17.80 10.87 -12.96
CA GLY A 136 18.86 10.76 -11.97
C GLY A 136 18.84 9.46 -11.19
N THR A 137 19.76 9.35 -10.24
CA THR A 137 19.90 8.17 -9.38
C THR A 137 19.66 8.57 -7.94
N THR A 138 18.80 7.81 -7.26
CA THR A 138 18.52 7.95 -5.84
C THR A 138 18.79 6.62 -5.16
N VAL A 139 19.46 6.66 -4.02
CA VAL A 139 19.71 5.50 -3.16
C VAL A 139 19.15 5.79 -1.79
N GLU A 140 18.44 4.84 -1.23
CA GLU A 140 17.93 4.85 0.13
C GLU A 140 18.51 3.65 0.88
N LEU A 141 19.03 3.90 2.07
CA LEU A 141 19.47 2.85 3.01
C LEU A 141 18.62 2.97 4.26
N LEU A 142 18.17 1.86 4.76
CA LEU A 142 17.29 1.74 5.91
C LEU A 142 17.90 0.81 6.93
N GLY A 143 17.87 1.20 8.19
CA GLY A 143 18.17 0.36 9.34
C GLY A 143 17.14 0.59 10.42
N GLY A 144 16.72 -0.45 11.13
CA GLY A 144 15.65 -0.34 12.12
C GLY A 144 15.69 -1.44 13.17
N GLU A 145 14.65 -1.44 13.99
CA GLU A 145 14.41 -2.50 14.96
C GLU A 145 14.14 -3.84 14.27
N LEU A 146 14.07 -4.92 15.02
CA LEU A 146 13.88 -6.29 14.50
C LEU A 146 14.92 -6.66 13.44
N ASN A 147 16.18 -6.27 13.66
CA ASN A 147 17.29 -6.51 12.73
C ASN A 147 16.97 -6.05 11.28
N THR A 148 16.10 -5.06 11.15
CA THR A 148 15.67 -4.58 9.84
C THR A 148 16.81 -3.86 9.13
N PHE A 149 17.11 -4.31 7.93
CA PHE A 149 18.01 -3.65 6.98
C PHE A 149 17.35 -3.57 5.62
N GLY A 150 17.48 -2.44 4.95
CA GLY A 150 16.95 -2.25 3.62
C GLY A 150 17.85 -1.38 2.75
N ALA A 151 17.85 -1.68 1.46
CA ALA A 151 18.50 -0.88 0.44
C ALA A 151 17.58 -0.75 -0.77
N THR A 152 17.39 0.47 -1.23
CA THR A 152 16.59 0.76 -2.41
C THR A 152 17.38 1.65 -3.34
N ILE A 153 17.38 1.33 -4.63
CA ILE A 153 17.97 2.16 -5.67
C ILE A 153 16.93 2.45 -6.75
N ARG A 154 16.87 3.70 -7.16
CA ARG A 154 16.13 4.16 -8.32
C ARG A 154 17.09 4.83 -9.27
N HIS A 155 17.12 4.38 -10.51
CA HIS A 155 17.84 5.05 -11.60
C HIS A 155 16.86 5.40 -12.71
N ALA A 156 16.88 6.64 -13.16
CA ALA A 156 16.04 7.11 -14.24
C ALA A 156 16.86 7.99 -15.20
N TYR A 157 16.62 7.79 -16.47
CA TYR A 157 17.23 8.56 -17.56
C TYR A 157 16.13 9.05 -18.51
N ALA A 158 16.33 10.23 -19.05
CA ALA A 158 15.50 10.78 -20.12
C ALA A 158 16.38 11.46 -21.15
N THR A 159 15.98 11.36 -22.42
CA THR A 159 16.62 12.10 -23.51
C THR A 159 16.35 13.60 -23.38
N GLU A 160 17.23 14.45 -23.93
CA GLU A 160 17.10 15.92 -23.89
C GLU A 160 15.81 16.40 -24.56
N ASP A 161 15.38 15.71 -25.62
CA ASP A 161 14.13 16.00 -26.34
C ASP A 161 12.87 15.48 -25.63
N LYS A 162 13.04 14.83 -24.45
CA LYS A 162 11.97 14.25 -23.60
C LYS A 162 11.06 13.25 -24.31
N LYS A 163 11.51 12.65 -25.41
CA LYS A 163 10.71 11.65 -26.14
C LYS A 163 10.93 10.24 -25.67
N PHE A 164 12.07 9.97 -25.05
CA PHE A 164 12.37 8.66 -24.49
C PHE A 164 12.88 8.80 -23.06
N GLY A 165 12.43 7.91 -22.21
CA GLY A 165 12.94 7.79 -20.85
C GLY A 165 12.72 6.38 -20.32
N TYR A 166 13.60 5.94 -19.45
CA TYR A 166 13.45 4.69 -18.69
C TYR A 166 13.76 4.89 -17.24
N LYS A 167 13.21 4.01 -16.39
CA LYS A 167 13.58 3.92 -14.99
C LYS A 167 13.71 2.46 -14.56
N ILE A 168 14.63 2.24 -13.64
CA ILE A 168 14.86 0.94 -13.02
C ILE A 168 14.83 1.16 -11.50
N ASN A 169 14.04 0.35 -10.81
CA ASN A 169 13.98 0.30 -9.37
C ASN A 169 14.39 -1.08 -8.90
N ALA A 170 15.25 -1.13 -7.89
CA ALA A 170 15.57 -2.35 -7.18
C ALA A 170 15.46 -2.08 -5.67
N ARG A 171 14.86 -3.02 -4.95
CA ARG A 171 14.69 -2.95 -3.50
C ARG A 171 15.02 -4.29 -2.89
N TYR A 172 15.82 -4.24 -1.85
CA TYR A 172 16.07 -5.34 -0.95
C TYR A 172 15.66 -4.92 0.46
N ILE A 173 15.01 -5.79 1.18
CA ILE A 173 14.68 -5.59 2.58
C ILE A 173 14.72 -6.93 3.30
N GLU A 174 15.30 -6.93 4.48
CA GLU A 174 15.42 -8.06 5.39
C GLU A 174 15.11 -7.59 6.80
N GLY A 175 14.57 -8.45 7.62
CA GLY A 175 14.30 -8.18 9.03
C GLY A 175 13.54 -9.33 9.66
N ASP A 176 13.57 -9.37 10.98
CA ASP A 176 12.79 -10.32 11.75
C ASP A 176 11.33 -9.88 11.82
N ASP A 177 10.43 -10.81 12.01
CA ASP A 177 9.03 -10.51 12.26
C ASP A 177 8.78 -10.25 13.75
N PHE A 178 7.56 -9.83 14.08
CA PHE A 178 7.15 -9.69 15.48
C PHE A 178 7.33 -11.02 16.19
N GLY A 179 7.97 -10.97 17.38
CA GLY A 179 8.09 -12.14 18.22
C GLY A 179 6.69 -12.62 18.61
N LEU A 180 6.44 -13.91 18.36
CA LEU A 180 5.24 -14.57 18.83
C LEU A 180 5.49 -15.03 20.27
N ASP A 181 4.49 -14.88 21.13
CA ASP A 181 4.51 -15.51 22.44
C ASP A 181 4.24 -17.01 22.24
N ASN A 182 5.29 -17.81 22.35
CA ASN A 182 5.21 -19.25 22.09
C ASN A 182 4.16 -19.97 22.97
N ASP A 183 3.89 -19.44 24.17
CA ASP A 183 2.93 -20.03 25.08
C ASP A 183 1.49 -19.73 24.63
N GLU A 184 1.19 -18.49 24.25
CA GLU A 184 -0.12 -18.12 23.70
C GLU A 184 -0.41 -18.81 22.36
N ASP A 185 0.58 -18.94 21.49
CA ASP A 185 0.43 -19.61 20.20
C ASP A 185 0.21 -21.10 20.35
N ALA A 186 0.89 -21.77 21.28
CA ALA A 186 0.70 -23.18 21.57
C ALA A 186 -0.72 -23.45 22.08
N ASP A 187 -1.26 -22.56 22.91
CA ASP A 187 -2.63 -22.66 23.42
C ASP A 187 -3.68 -22.41 22.32
N GLN A 188 -3.45 -21.45 21.42
CA GLN A 188 -4.31 -21.21 20.27
C GLN A 188 -4.34 -22.39 19.30
N ILE A 189 -3.18 -22.96 18.97
CA ILE A 189 -3.07 -24.14 18.11
C ILE A 189 -3.75 -25.34 18.76
N ALA A 190 -3.54 -25.54 20.06
CA ALA A 190 -4.19 -26.62 20.80
C ALA A 190 -5.72 -26.46 20.84
N THR A 191 -6.21 -25.24 21.03
CA THR A 191 -7.65 -24.93 21.03
C THR A 191 -8.26 -25.17 19.65
N PHE A 192 -7.60 -24.71 18.59
CA PHE A 192 -8.04 -24.94 17.21
C PHE A 192 -8.06 -26.42 16.85
N SER A 193 -7.03 -27.16 17.22
CA SER A 193 -6.97 -28.62 17.00
C SER A 193 -8.07 -29.37 17.75
N ARG A 194 -8.40 -28.97 18.97
CA ARG A 194 -9.52 -29.55 19.74
C ARG A 194 -10.87 -29.26 19.09
N THR A 195 -11.05 -28.04 18.56
CA THR A 195 -12.30 -27.64 17.89
C THR A 195 -12.52 -28.43 16.59
N ILE A 196 -11.46 -28.70 15.82
CA ILE A 196 -11.58 -29.54 14.62
C ILE A 196 -11.75 -31.02 14.96
N ALA A 197 -11.16 -31.49 16.06
CA ALA A 197 -11.22 -32.90 16.45
C ALA A 197 -12.53 -33.31 17.16
N GLN A 198 -13.39 -32.36 17.51
CA GLN A 198 -14.73 -32.65 18.00
C GLN A 198 -15.70 -32.77 16.81
N PRO A 199 -16.07 -33.98 16.38
CA PRO A 199 -17.20 -34.13 15.47
C PRO A 199 -18.45 -33.67 16.19
N ASP A 200 -19.19 -32.80 15.54
CA ASP A 200 -20.49 -32.33 16.06
C ASP A 200 -21.46 -33.52 16.06
N ILE A 201 -21.50 -34.23 17.20
CA ILE A 201 -22.46 -35.32 17.42
C ILE A 201 -23.71 -34.71 18.10
N THR A 202 -24.41 -33.86 17.38
CA THR A 202 -25.77 -33.49 17.71
C THR A 202 -26.67 -33.73 16.51
N SER A 203 -26.80 -35.01 16.15
CA SER A 203 -27.95 -35.48 15.39
C SER A 203 -28.63 -36.55 16.18
N GLN A 204 -29.58 -36.14 17.01
CA GLN A 204 -30.75 -36.96 17.38
C GLN A 204 -31.98 -36.13 17.17
#